data_aa2affc6051286f9ce98a58110045338
#
_entry.id   aa2affc6051286f9ce98a58110045338
#
_cell.length_a   1.000
_cell.length_b   1.000
_cell.length_c   1.000
_cell.angle_alpha   90.00
_cell.angle_beta   90.00
_cell.angle_gamma   90.00
#
_symmetry.space_group_name_H-M   'P 1'
#
loop_
_entity.id
_entity.type
_entity.pdbx_description
1 polymer ?
#
loop_
_entity_poly.entity_id
_entity_poly.type
_entity_poly.pdbx_seq_one_letter_code
_entity_poly.pdbx_strand_id
1 'polypeptide(L)'
;NYLIFTTAINHNTSEFKNTLYSDYCIKSWSAWCKKNDIDFLVIDEHDDRYKYPVWNKDIIFEKVGDKYDKLGYVDSDTMVHWDAPNPFELYTDEFCWVKDNGNLRWNLNSINIFNKFYPKIHLNIYDYYNSGVYFFTKEHKVVFDSLIELYESKKDEVDGVAKMGGGKVQTILNFELKKQNIKVKELPIIWNMLHMHKKEMFSHNWQDGDDKTPFFVKYANIWH
;
A
#
# COMPACT_ATOMS: atom_id res chain seq x y z
N ASN A 1 14.71 11.29 9.92
CA ASN A 1 14.29 10.01 10.53
C ASN A 1 13.31 9.31 9.60
N TYR A 2 13.47 7.99 9.39
CA TYR A 2 12.65 7.20 8.47
C TYR A 2 11.93 6.08 9.20
N LEU A 3 10.73 5.74 8.73
CA LEU A 3 9.92 4.64 9.25
C LEU A 3 9.36 3.81 8.10
N ILE A 4 9.51 2.49 8.18
CA ILE A 4 8.65 1.55 7.44
C ILE A 4 7.65 0.96 8.43
N PHE A 5 6.38 0.83 8.02
CA PHE A 5 5.38 0.21 8.87
C PHE A 5 4.47 -0.74 8.08
N THR A 6 3.93 -1.72 8.78
CA THR A 6 2.97 -2.69 8.25
C THR A 6 1.82 -2.90 9.22
N THR A 7 0.71 -3.42 8.74
CA THR A 7 -0.41 -3.85 9.57
C THR A 7 -0.51 -5.37 9.52
N ALA A 8 -0.35 -6.03 10.66
CA ALA A 8 -0.41 -7.49 10.78
C ALA A 8 -1.41 -7.90 11.86
N ILE A 9 -2.67 -7.53 11.66
CA ILE A 9 -3.74 -7.68 12.63
C ILE A 9 -4.42 -9.04 12.44
N ASN A 10 -4.34 -9.88 13.46
CA ASN A 10 -5.08 -11.13 13.52
C ASN A 10 -6.49 -10.86 14.06
N HIS A 11 -7.46 -10.69 13.15
CA HIS A 11 -8.85 -10.43 13.51
C HIS A 11 -9.72 -11.67 13.27
N ASN A 12 -10.49 -12.06 14.28
CA ASN A 12 -11.32 -13.28 14.24
C ASN A 12 -12.36 -13.32 13.11
N THR A 13 -12.66 -12.19 12.50
CA THR A 13 -13.59 -12.07 11.37
C THR A 13 -12.88 -12.05 10.02
N SER A 14 -11.54 -12.11 9.97
CA SER A 14 -10.83 -12.15 8.71
C SER A 14 -11.03 -13.51 8.04
N GLU A 15 -11.32 -13.50 6.75
CA GLU A 15 -11.36 -14.69 5.91
C GLU A 15 -9.98 -15.39 5.85
N PHE A 16 -8.92 -14.67 6.21
CA PHE A 16 -7.54 -15.11 6.22
C PHE A 16 -7.12 -15.57 7.62
N LYS A 17 -7.36 -16.83 7.93
CA LYS A 17 -6.95 -17.44 9.21
C LYS A 17 -5.47 -17.83 9.26
N ASN A 18 -4.76 -17.79 8.14
CA ASN A 18 -3.36 -18.16 8.07
C ASN A 18 -2.49 -16.93 7.97
N THR A 19 -1.80 -16.58 9.04
CA THR A 19 -0.92 -15.42 9.17
C THR A 19 0.56 -15.72 8.89
N LEU A 20 0.90 -16.91 8.39
CA LEU A 20 2.29 -17.27 8.09
C LEU A 20 2.97 -16.31 7.13
N TYR A 21 2.22 -15.73 6.18
CA TYR A 21 2.75 -14.75 5.26
C TYR A 21 3.24 -13.48 5.98
N SER A 22 2.54 -13.03 7.05
CA SER A 22 2.95 -11.85 7.81
C SER A 22 4.25 -12.07 8.57
N ASP A 23 4.55 -13.31 9.00
CA ASP A 23 5.83 -13.65 9.62
C ASP A 23 7.00 -13.48 8.64
N TYR A 24 6.83 -13.85 7.37
CA TYR A 24 7.84 -13.63 6.34
C TYR A 24 8.01 -12.14 6.02
N CYS A 25 6.91 -11.38 5.94
CA CYS A 25 6.93 -9.94 5.78
C CYS A 25 7.75 -9.29 6.91
N ILE A 26 7.37 -9.54 8.16
CA ILE A 26 8.01 -8.95 9.33
C ILE A 26 9.51 -9.29 9.38
N LYS A 27 9.89 -10.54 9.10
CA LYS A 27 11.29 -10.96 9.09
C LYS A 27 12.11 -10.26 8.01
N SER A 28 11.59 -10.21 6.78
CA SER A 28 12.31 -9.58 5.66
C SER A 28 12.49 -8.08 5.87
N TRP A 29 11.39 -7.39 6.23
CA TRP A 29 11.42 -5.95 6.45
C TRP A 29 12.22 -5.54 7.68
N SER A 30 12.11 -6.27 8.80
CA SER A 30 12.92 -6.01 9.99
C SER A 30 14.41 -6.12 9.71
N ALA A 31 14.83 -7.16 8.95
CA ALA A 31 16.23 -7.33 8.58
C ALA A 31 16.73 -6.21 7.64
N TRP A 32 15.91 -5.87 6.64
CA TRP A 32 16.25 -4.82 5.67
C TRP A 32 16.28 -3.43 6.33
N CYS A 33 15.31 -3.10 7.19
CA CYS A 33 15.27 -1.84 7.92
C CYS A 33 16.48 -1.69 8.84
N LYS A 34 16.84 -2.76 9.57
CA LYS A 34 18.04 -2.77 10.40
C LYS A 34 19.33 -2.52 9.61
N LYS A 35 19.45 -3.10 8.41
CA LYS A 35 20.59 -2.89 7.50
C LYS A 35 20.71 -1.43 7.05
N ASN A 36 19.58 -0.74 6.88
CA ASN A 36 19.51 0.61 6.33
C ASN A 36 19.33 1.71 7.38
N ASP A 37 19.40 1.38 8.67
CA ASP A 37 19.18 2.31 9.80
C ASP A 37 17.81 3.00 9.74
N ILE A 38 16.77 2.22 9.50
CA ILE A 38 15.37 2.65 9.39
C ILE A 38 14.56 2.00 10.50
N ASP A 39 13.71 2.74 11.17
CA ASP A 39 12.78 2.19 12.16
C ASP A 39 11.72 1.31 11.45
N PHE A 40 11.32 0.20 12.10
CA PHE A 40 10.27 -0.68 11.62
C PHE A 40 9.16 -0.83 12.66
N LEU A 41 7.92 -0.55 12.28
CA LEU A 41 6.75 -0.64 13.14
C LEU A 41 5.75 -1.68 12.59
N VAL A 42 5.31 -2.59 13.44
CA VAL A 42 4.19 -3.49 13.17
C VAL A 42 2.98 -3.02 13.95
N ILE A 43 1.89 -2.71 13.26
CA ILE A 43 0.58 -2.43 13.86
C ILE A 43 -0.16 -3.77 13.91
N ASP A 44 -0.23 -4.37 15.08
CA ASP A 44 -0.82 -5.69 15.34
C ASP A 44 -2.12 -5.62 16.17
N GLU A 45 -2.44 -4.45 16.71
CA GLU A 45 -3.69 -4.20 17.43
C GLU A 45 -4.73 -3.57 16.50
N HIS A 46 -5.95 -4.12 16.53
CA HIS A 46 -7.08 -3.56 15.80
C HIS A 46 -7.67 -2.35 16.52
N ASP A 47 -7.91 -1.30 15.76
CA ASP A 47 -8.65 -0.14 16.26
C ASP A 47 -10.16 -0.36 16.04
N ASP A 48 -10.90 -0.47 17.13
CA ASP A 48 -12.34 -0.79 17.12
C ASP A 48 -13.23 0.29 16.48
N ARG A 49 -12.68 1.47 16.18
CA ARG A 49 -13.36 2.47 15.33
C ARG A 49 -13.69 1.90 13.95
N TYR A 50 -12.84 1.01 13.44
CA TYR A 50 -12.94 0.45 12.11
C TYR A 50 -13.56 -0.94 12.11
N LYS A 51 -14.42 -1.20 11.14
CA LYS A 51 -14.98 -2.54 10.93
C LYS A 51 -13.97 -3.52 10.33
N TYR A 52 -13.10 -3.03 9.46
CA TYR A 52 -12.12 -3.86 8.75
C TYR A 52 -10.70 -3.46 9.11
N PRO A 53 -9.81 -4.44 9.37
CA PRO A 53 -8.41 -4.17 9.73
C PRO A 53 -7.64 -3.31 8.72
N VAL A 54 -8.03 -3.33 7.45
CA VAL A 54 -7.38 -2.58 6.37
C VAL A 54 -7.32 -1.05 6.61
N TRP A 55 -8.18 -0.50 7.47
CA TRP A 55 -8.17 0.92 7.83
C TRP A 55 -7.11 1.29 8.87
N ASN A 56 -6.54 0.30 9.58
CA ASN A 56 -5.59 0.60 10.65
C ASN A 56 -4.26 1.18 10.15
N LYS A 57 -3.95 1.09 8.88
CA LYS A 57 -2.78 1.75 8.29
C LYS A 57 -2.91 3.27 8.22
N ASP A 58 -4.14 3.78 8.19
CA ASP A 58 -4.40 5.21 8.01
C ASP A 58 -4.18 6.01 9.30
N ILE A 59 -4.22 5.34 10.48
CA ILE A 59 -3.95 6.00 11.77
C ILE A 59 -2.46 6.12 12.13
N ILE A 60 -1.57 5.96 11.17
CA ILE A 60 -0.13 5.97 11.45
C ILE A 60 0.31 7.25 12.16
N PHE A 61 -0.20 8.40 11.76
CA PHE A 61 0.16 9.67 12.40
C PHE A 61 -0.39 9.82 13.82
N GLU A 62 -1.50 9.16 14.16
CA GLU A 62 -1.97 9.08 15.55
C GLU A 62 -1.01 8.25 16.41
N LYS A 63 -0.38 7.22 15.85
CA LYS A 63 0.54 6.34 16.56
C LYS A 63 1.94 6.92 16.73
N VAL A 64 2.45 7.66 15.74
CA VAL A 64 3.86 8.10 15.74
C VAL A 64 4.03 9.62 15.82
N GLY A 65 2.96 10.40 15.66
CA GLY A 65 3.02 11.86 15.60
C GLY A 65 3.97 12.35 14.50
N ASP A 66 4.71 13.41 14.79
CA ASP A 66 5.66 14.05 13.85
C ASP A 66 7.10 13.53 13.98
N LYS A 67 7.28 12.35 14.59
CA LYS A 67 8.62 11.78 14.88
C LYS A 67 9.43 11.52 13.61
N TYR A 68 8.78 11.18 12.50
CA TYR A 68 9.44 10.75 11.27
C TYR A 68 9.22 11.74 10.15
N ASP A 69 10.27 12.01 9.37
CA ASP A 69 10.22 12.92 8.21
C ASP A 69 9.66 12.21 6.98
N LYS A 70 10.00 10.92 6.81
CA LYS A 70 9.51 10.08 5.72
C LYS A 70 9.03 8.74 6.26
N LEU A 71 7.93 8.26 5.70
CA LEU A 71 7.27 7.02 6.07
C LEU A 71 7.02 6.15 4.85
N GLY A 72 7.03 4.84 5.04
CA GLY A 72 6.65 3.88 4.01
C GLY A 72 5.70 2.84 4.58
N TYR A 73 4.58 2.63 3.90
CA TYR A 73 3.66 1.54 4.19
C TYR A 73 3.94 0.34 3.30
N VAL A 74 3.88 -0.85 3.88
CA VAL A 74 3.99 -2.12 3.18
C VAL A 74 2.93 -3.09 3.71
N ASP A 75 2.17 -3.74 2.81
CA ASP A 75 1.19 -4.75 3.20
C ASP A 75 1.89 -5.96 3.84
N SER A 76 1.19 -6.67 4.73
CA SER A 76 1.74 -7.78 5.51
C SER A 76 2.01 -9.06 4.71
N ASP A 77 1.65 -9.08 3.43
CA ASP A 77 1.98 -10.13 2.46
C ASP A 77 3.09 -9.72 1.47
N THR A 78 3.85 -8.68 1.83
CA THR A 78 5.02 -8.26 1.05
C THR A 78 6.33 -8.82 1.61
N MET A 79 7.33 -8.94 0.75
CA MET A 79 8.72 -9.19 1.14
C MET A 79 9.65 -8.24 0.40
N VAL A 80 10.67 -7.73 1.09
CA VAL A 80 11.69 -6.87 0.48
C VAL A 80 12.93 -7.68 0.09
N HIS A 81 13.50 -7.40 -1.08
CA HIS A 81 14.79 -7.96 -1.47
C HIS A 81 15.89 -7.39 -0.58
N TRP A 82 16.84 -8.23 -0.17
CA TRP A 82 17.92 -7.85 0.74
C TRP A 82 18.74 -6.66 0.22
N ASP A 83 18.98 -6.60 -1.09
CA ASP A 83 19.75 -5.55 -1.75
C ASP A 83 18.85 -4.48 -2.40
N ALA A 84 17.56 -4.43 -2.07
CA ALA A 84 16.70 -3.33 -2.51
C ALA A 84 17.30 -2.00 -2.05
N PRO A 85 17.39 -1.00 -2.92
CA PRO A 85 17.88 0.31 -2.52
C PRO A 85 16.94 0.99 -1.54
N ASN A 86 17.46 1.98 -0.79
CA ASN A 86 16.65 2.75 0.15
C ASN A 86 15.74 3.74 -0.61
N PRO A 87 14.40 3.57 -0.60
CA PRO A 87 13.49 4.46 -1.31
C PRO A 87 13.53 5.90 -0.77
N PHE A 88 13.83 6.08 0.51
CA PHE A 88 13.90 7.41 1.13
C PHE A 88 15.08 8.25 0.68
N GLU A 89 16.11 7.62 0.14
CA GLU A 89 17.28 8.28 -0.46
C GLU A 89 17.08 8.54 -1.96
N LEU A 90 16.34 7.65 -2.62
CA LEU A 90 16.10 7.76 -4.07
C LEU A 90 15.02 8.79 -4.41
N TYR A 91 14.01 8.92 -3.54
CA TYR A 91 12.84 9.75 -3.77
C TYR A 91 12.73 10.81 -2.68
N THR A 92 12.40 12.04 -3.08
CA THR A 92 12.46 13.16 -2.16
C THR A 92 11.13 13.38 -1.41
N ASP A 93 10.28 14.27 -1.89
CA ASP A 93 9.19 14.80 -1.08
C ASP A 93 7.81 14.47 -1.67
N GLU A 94 7.78 13.71 -2.76
CA GLU A 94 6.52 13.31 -3.39
C GLU A 94 5.88 12.12 -2.66
N PHE A 95 4.58 11.94 -2.86
CA PHE A 95 3.91 10.69 -2.54
C PHE A 95 4.28 9.65 -3.61
N CYS A 96 5.08 8.67 -3.24
CA CYS A 96 5.64 7.68 -4.16
C CYS A 96 4.79 6.42 -4.19
N TRP A 97 4.33 5.99 -5.38
CA TRP A 97 3.36 4.91 -5.48
C TRP A 97 3.45 4.14 -6.79
N VAL A 98 3.06 2.87 -6.77
CA VAL A 98 3.04 1.99 -7.94
C VAL A 98 1.64 1.88 -8.50
N LYS A 99 1.48 2.00 -9.82
CA LYS A 99 0.18 1.84 -10.49
C LYS A 99 -0.37 0.42 -10.33
N ASP A 100 -1.68 0.33 -10.17
CA ASP A 100 -2.43 -0.93 -10.17
C ASP A 100 -2.93 -1.25 -11.57
N ASN A 101 -2.09 -1.89 -12.36
CA ASN A 101 -2.42 -2.30 -13.73
C ASN A 101 -2.94 -3.75 -13.80
N GLY A 102 -3.04 -4.42 -12.66
CA GLY A 102 -3.27 -5.87 -12.63
C GLY A 102 -4.69 -6.29 -13.01
N ASN A 103 -5.71 -5.49 -12.66
CA ASN A 103 -7.10 -5.80 -12.93
C ASN A 103 -7.93 -4.53 -13.19
N LEU A 104 -7.88 -4.03 -14.42
CA LEU A 104 -8.58 -2.79 -14.80
C LEU A 104 -10.09 -2.84 -14.55
N ARG A 105 -10.72 -4.00 -14.73
CA ARG A 105 -12.17 -4.14 -14.46
C ARG A 105 -12.48 -3.96 -12.99
N TRP A 106 -11.66 -4.52 -12.11
CA TRP A 106 -11.81 -4.36 -10.67
C TRP A 106 -11.56 -2.91 -10.23
N ASN A 107 -10.51 -2.28 -10.78
CA ASN A 107 -10.18 -0.88 -10.52
C ASN A 107 -11.32 0.05 -10.95
N LEU A 108 -11.85 -0.15 -12.18
CA LEU A 108 -12.98 0.65 -12.68
C LEU A 108 -14.24 0.47 -11.83
N ASN A 109 -14.54 -0.76 -11.43
CA ASN A 109 -15.65 -1.03 -10.53
C ASN A 109 -15.46 -0.32 -9.18
N SER A 110 -14.26 -0.37 -8.62
CA SER A 110 -13.92 0.30 -7.37
C SER A 110 -14.09 1.82 -7.47
N ILE A 111 -13.59 2.42 -8.55
CA ILE A 111 -13.75 3.86 -8.82
C ILE A 111 -15.25 4.21 -8.87
N ASN A 112 -16.05 3.47 -9.64
CA ASN A 112 -17.47 3.74 -9.80
C ASN A 112 -18.25 3.64 -8.48
N ILE A 113 -17.94 2.63 -7.67
CA ILE A 113 -18.59 2.41 -6.37
C ILE A 113 -18.29 3.56 -5.39
N PHE A 114 -17.04 3.99 -5.32
CA PHE A 114 -16.61 5.02 -4.36
C PHE A 114 -16.79 6.45 -4.85
N ASN A 115 -17.05 6.68 -6.16
CA ASN A 115 -17.24 8.01 -6.74
C ASN A 115 -18.36 8.82 -6.08
N LYS A 116 -19.35 8.16 -5.44
CA LYS A 116 -20.43 8.85 -4.72
C LYS A 116 -19.94 9.74 -3.57
N PHE A 117 -18.77 9.42 -2.99
CA PHE A 117 -18.13 10.24 -1.95
C PHE A 117 -17.34 11.41 -2.55
N TYR A 118 -17.05 11.35 -3.85
CA TYR A 118 -16.21 12.31 -4.57
C TYR A 118 -16.84 12.80 -5.89
N PRO A 119 -18.09 13.32 -5.86
CA PRO A 119 -18.86 13.58 -7.10
C PRO A 119 -18.23 14.62 -8.02
N LYS A 120 -17.30 15.43 -7.52
CA LYS A 120 -16.59 16.46 -8.29
C LYS A 120 -15.19 16.05 -8.72
N ILE A 121 -14.73 14.87 -8.33
CA ILE A 121 -13.38 14.38 -8.62
C ILE A 121 -13.46 13.30 -9.69
N HIS A 122 -12.80 13.55 -10.81
CA HIS A 122 -12.64 12.54 -11.85
C HIS A 122 -11.31 11.81 -11.63
N LEU A 123 -11.39 10.52 -11.27
CA LEU A 123 -10.23 9.65 -11.15
C LEU A 123 -10.09 8.82 -12.42
N ASN A 124 -8.97 9.03 -13.13
CA ASN A 124 -8.66 8.26 -14.33
C ASN A 124 -8.18 6.87 -13.93
N ILE A 125 -8.71 5.82 -14.56
CA ILE A 125 -8.31 4.43 -14.29
C ILE A 125 -6.81 4.18 -14.53
N TYR A 126 -6.19 4.92 -15.44
CA TYR A 126 -4.75 4.82 -15.70
C TYR A 126 -3.88 5.56 -14.68
N ASP A 127 -4.50 6.31 -13.76
CA ASP A 127 -3.86 6.97 -12.62
C ASP A 127 -4.35 6.37 -11.30
N TYR A 128 -4.63 5.06 -11.32
CA TYR A 128 -5.05 4.30 -10.16
C TYR A 128 -3.88 3.48 -9.62
N TYR A 129 -3.60 3.62 -8.32
CA TYR A 129 -2.42 3.07 -7.67
C TYR A 129 -2.80 1.99 -6.65
N ASN A 130 -1.90 1.03 -6.45
CA ASN A 130 -2.08 -0.08 -5.51
C ASN A 130 -1.59 0.28 -4.11
N SER A 131 -2.44 0.14 -3.08
CA SER A 131 -2.14 0.57 -1.72
C SER A 131 -1.33 -0.43 -0.88
N GLY A 132 -0.73 -1.43 -1.49
CA GLY A 132 0.10 -2.39 -0.77
C GLY A 132 1.51 -1.91 -0.47
N VAL A 133 2.03 -0.96 -1.26
CA VAL A 133 3.32 -0.32 -1.02
C VAL A 133 3.28 1.12 -1.46
N TYR A 134 3.60 2.05 -0.57
CA TYR A 134 3.77 3.47 -0.89
C TYR A 134 4.69 4.16 0.11
N PHE A 135 5.36 5.22 -0.34
CA PHE A 135 6.26 6.03 0.48
C PHE A 135 5.79 7.49 0.44
N PHE A 136 5.92 8.19 1.58
CA PHE A 136 5.40 9.54 1.73
C PHE A 136 6.17 10.30 2.82
N THR A 137 5.92 11.60 2.94
CA THR A 137 6.49 12.45 3.98
C THR A 137 5.44 12.81 5.03
N LYS A 138 5.87 13.35 6.16
CA LYS A 138 4.96 13.88 7.19
C LYS A 138 4.01 14.96 6.67
N GLU A 139 4.40 15.69 5.62
CA GLU A 139 3.55 16.72 5.00
C GLU A 139 2.27 16.15 4.37
N HIS A 140 2.27 14.85 4.09
CA HIS A 140 1.09 14.15 3.57
C HIS A 140 0.09 13.72 4.66
N LYS A 141 0.33 14.08 5.93
CA LYS A 141 -0.59 13.82 7.04
C LYS A 141 -2.03 14.23 6.72
N VAL A 142 -2.20 15.35 6.04
CA VAL A 142 -3.51 15.87 5.64
C VAL A 142 -4.34 14.88 4.83
N VAL A 143 -3.71 14.01 4.04
CA VAL A 143 -4.39 12.95 3.27
C VAL A 143 -4.97 11.91 4.22
N PHE A 144 -4.18 11.47 5.20
CA PHE A 144 -4.59 10.47 6.20
C PHE A 144 -5.68 11.01 7.13
N ASP A 145 -5.54 12.27 7.58
CA ASP A 145 -6.59 12.94 8.36
C ASP A 145 -7.92 12.98 7.59
N SER A 146 -7.90 13.28 6.29
CA SER A 146 -9.11 13.26 5.44
C SER A 146 -9.70 11.86 5.25
N LEU A 147 -8.87 10.81 5.22
CA LEU A 147 -9.35 9.43 5.16
C LEU A 147 -10.10 9.05 6.44
N ILE A 148 -9.53 9.40 7.59
CA ILE A 148 -10.12 9.17 8.91
C ILE A 148 -11.44 9.94 9.03
N GLU A 149 -11.44 11.23 8.71
CA GLU A 149 -12.64 12.09 8.75
C GLU A 149 -13.76 11.55 7.86
N LEU A 150 -13.45 11.11 6.63
CA LEU A 150 -14.43 10.51 5.75
C LEU A 150 -15.02 9.24 6.37
N TYR A 151 -14.18 8.36 6.90
CA TYR A 151 -14.66 7.13 7.52
C TYR A 151 -15.54 7.42 8.74
N GLU A 152 -15.08 8.26 9.66
CA GLU A 152 -15.81 8.58 10.88
C GLU A 152 -17.15 9.29 10.60
N SER A 153 -17.17 10.20 9.62
CA SER A 153 -18.40 10.93 9.27
C SER A 153 -19.40 10.11 8.46
N LYS A 154 -18.96 9.03 7.76
CA LYS A 154 -19.80 8.23 6.85
C LYS A 154 -19.61 6.72 7.01
N LYS A 155 -19.31 6.28 8.23
CA LYS A 155 -18.95 4.89 8.54
C LYS A 155 -19.89 3.87 7.92
N ASP A 156 -21.20 3.98 8.17
CA ASP A 156 -22.19 3.02 7.67
C ASP A 156 -22.26 2.99 6.14
N GLU A 157 -22.11 4.16 5.50
CA GLU A 157 -22.11 4.24 4.04
C GLU A 157 -20.84 3.63 3.44
N VAL A 158 -19.68 3.92 4.04
CA VAL A 158 -18.38 3.39 3.60
C VAL A 158 -18.34 1.88 3.78
N ASP A 159 -18.77 1.38 4.94
CA ASP A 159 -18.84 -0.06 5.21
C ASP A 159 -19.89 -0.76 4.33
N GLY A 160 -21.00 -0.09 4.02
CA GLY A 160 -22.02 -0.60 3.11
C GLY A 160 -21.48 -0.76 1.69
N VAL A 161 -20.76 0.23 1.20
CA VAL A 161 -20.12 0.18 -0.13
C VAL A 161 -19.00 -0.86 -0.19
N ALA A 162 -18.22 -0.97 0.87
CA ALA A 162 -17.14 -1.95 0.96
C ALA A 162 -17.60 -3.41 0.79
N LYS A 163 -18.88 -3.71 1.11
CA LYS A 163 -19.49 -5.03 0.87
C LYS A 163 -19.76 -5.32 -0.61
N MET A 164 -19.85 -4.29 -1.45
CA MET A 164 -20.12 -4.44 -2.88
C MET A 164 -18.87 -4.85 -3.68
N GLY A 165 -17.74 -5.00 -3.02
CA GLY A 165 -16.45 -5.28 -3.63
C GLY A 165 -15.69 -4.00 -3.94
N GLY A 166 -14.44 -4.14 -4.36
CA GLY A 166 -13.56 -3.01 -4.67
C GLY A 166 -12.55 -2.67 -3.58
N GLY A 167 -11.69 -1.74 -3.89
CA GLY A 167 -10.47 -1.42 -3.11
C GLY A 167 -10.69 -0.47 -1.96
N LYS A 168 -11.66 -0.67 -1.14
CA LYS A 168 -11.84 0.04 0.15
C LYS A 168 -10.91 1.27 0.34
N VAL A 169 -9.96 1.19 1.27
CA VAL A 169 -8.95 2.22 1.54
C VAL A 169 -8.17 2.60 0.28
N GLN A 170 -7.76 1.63 -0.53
CA GLN A 170 -7.00 1.91 -1.77
C GLN A 170 -7.71 2.92 -2.67
N THR A 171 -9.01 2.74 -2.89
CA THR A 171 -9.77 3.62 -3.79
C THR A 171 -9.96 5.01 -3.18
N ILE A 172 -10.26 5.07 -1.89
CA ILE A 172 -10.44 6.35 -1.19
C ILE A 172 -9.11 7.12 -1.15
N LEU A 173 -7.99 6.47 -0.88
CA LEU A 173 -6.67 7.10 -0.90
C LEU A 173 -6.34 7.69 -2.29
N ASN A 174 -6.66 6.98 -3.38
CA ASN A 174 -6.51 7.50 -4.74
C ASN A 174 -7.36 8.78 -4.96
N PHE A 175 -8.60 8.79 -4.48
CA PHE A 175 -9.47 9.97 -4.56
C PHE A 175 -8.95 11.13 -3.69
N GLU A 176 -8.50 10.87 -2.47
CA GLU A 176 -8.01 11.93 -1.57
C GLU A 176 -6.75 12.59 -2.11
N LEU A 177 -5.79 11.83 -2.64
CA LEU A 177 -4.61 12.40 -3.29
C LEU A 177 -5.00 13.32 -4.45
N LYS A 178 -5.96 12.89 -5.27
CA LYS A 178 -6.46 13.69 -6.40
C LYS A 178 -7.21 14.94 -5.93
N LYS A 179 -8.09 14.79 -4.95
CA LYS A 179 -8.86 15.90 -4.36
C LYS A 179 -7.97 16.99 -3.79
N GLN A 180 -6.90 16.60 -3.12
CA GLN A 180 -5.95 17.51 -2.47
C GLN A 180 -4.83 17.97 -3.41
N ASN A 181 -4.88 17.55 -4.68
CA ASN A 181 -3.88 17.87 -5.68
C ASN A 181 -2.44 17.51 -5.27
N ILE A 182 -2.30 16.39 -4.57
CA ILE A 182 -1.01 15.86 -4.17
C ILE A 182 -0.29 15.30 -5.39
N LYS A 183 0.97 15.71 -5.56
CA LYS A 183 1.82 15.19 -6.63
C LYS A 183 2.26 13.76 -6.31
N VAL A 184 1.84 12.82 -7.14
CA VAL A 184 2.27 11.43 -7.04
C VAL A 184 3.47 11.18 -7.95
N LYS A 185 4.53 10.61 -7.38
CA LYS A 185 5.67 10.06 -8.10
C LYS A 185 5.38 8.60 -8.42
N GLU A 186 5.13 8.30 -9.68
CA GLU A 186 4.99 6.91 -10.13
C GLU A 186 6.31 6.17 -9.99
N LEU A 187 6.26 5.04 -9.28
CA LEU A 187 7.38 4.12 -9.14
C LEU A 187 7.28 2.98 -10.16
N PRO A 188 8.42 2.45 -10.62
CA PRO A 188 8.45 1.22 -11.40
C PRO A 188 7.79 0.04 -10.65
N ILE A 189 7.20 -0.91 -11.39
CA ILE A 189 6.50 -2.08 -10.83
C ILE A 189 7.36 -2.95 -9.91
N ILE A 190 8.69 -2.88 -10.05
CA ILE A 190 9.62 -3.61 -9.17
C ILE A 190 9.53 -3.20 -7.70
N TRP A 191 8.94 -2.03 -7.40
CA TRP A 191 8.70 -1.55 -6.04
C TRP A 191 7.40 -2.06 -5.41
N ASN A 192 6.56 -2.74 -6.19
CA ASN A 192 5.36 -3.41 -5.71
C ASN A 192 4.99 -4.50 -6.72
N MET A 193 5.77 -5.58 -6.74
CA MET A 193 5.65 -6.65 -7.72
C MET A 193 4.51 -7.57 -7.36
N LEU A 194 3.30 -7.19 -7.74
CA LEU A 194 2.10 -8.00 -7.60
C LEU A 194 2.19 -9.28 -8.44
N HIS A 195 1.61 -10.36 -7.95
CA HIS A 195 1.60 -11.62 -8.70
C HIS A 195 0.97 -11.51 -10.10
N MET A 196 0.08 -10.55 -10.32
CA MET A 196 -0.54 -10.29 -11.63
C MET A 196 0.43 -9.66 -12.63
N HIS A 197 1.43 -8.91 -12.18
CA HIS A 197 2.47 -8.35 -13.02
C HIS A 197 3.43 -9.43 -13.55
N LYS A 198 3.45 -10.61 -12.93
CA LYS A 198 4.28 -11.74 -13.40
C LYS A 198 4.05 -12.08 -14.86
N LYS A 199 2.80 -12.02 -15.33
CA LYS A 199 2.46 -12.35 -16.72
C LYS A 199 3.12 -11.42 -17.73
N GLU A 200 3.25 -10.14 -17.43
CA GLU A 200 3.92 -9.17 -18.30
C GLU A 200 5.42 -9.48 -18.40
N MET A 201 6.03 -9.92 -17.28
CA MET A 201 7.44 -10.29 -17.26
C MET A 201 7.71 -11.69 -17.84
N PHE A 202 6.68 -12.52 -18.02
CA PHE A 202 6.77 -13.89 -18.54
C PHE A 202 6.53 -14.01 -20.03
N SER A 203 6.35 -12.92 -20.73
CA SER A 203 5.87 -12.97 -22.13
C SER A 203 6.78 -13.74 -23.07
N HIS A 204 8.10 -13.88 -22.76
CA HIS A 204 9.05 -14.57 -23.63
C HIS A 204 9.98 -15.54 -22.91
N ASN A 205 10.77 -15.12 -21.97
CA ASN A 205 11.63 -15.98 -21.17
C ASN A 205 11.74 -15.41 -19.76
N TRP A 206 10.94 -15.89 -18.86
CA TRP A 206 10.92 -15.49 -17.46
C TRP A 206 12.05 -16.13 -16.64
N GLN A 207 12.93 -16.89 -17.28
CA GLN A 207 14.17 -17.41 -16.72
C GLN A 207 15.35 -16.86 -17.52
N ASP A 208 16.40 -16.47 -16.83
CA ASP A 208 17.59 -15.88 -17.42
C ASP A 208 18.65 -16.97 -17.61
N GLY A 209 18.90 -17.40 -18.85
CA GLY A 209 19.93 -18.36 -19.21
C GLY A 209 19.89 -19.64 -18.39
N ASP A 210 21.03 -20.01 -17.80
CA ASP A 210 21.18 -21.19 -16.94
C ASP A 210 20.70 -20.92 -15.49
N ASP A 211 20.46 -19.66 -15.12
CA ASP A 211 19.87 -19.28 -13.84
C ASP A 211 18.37 -19.54 -13.89
N LYS A 212 17.91 -20.53 -13.12
CA LYS A 212 16.48 -20.90 -13.02
C LYS A 212 15.65 -19.95 -12.16
N THR A 213 16.23 -18.87 -11.67
CA THR A 213 15.53 -17.87 -10.88
C THR A 213 14.60 -17.05 -11.79
N PRO A 214 13.28 -17.04 -11.55
CA PRO A 214 12.36 -16.25 -12.37
C PRO A 214 12.69 -14.75 -12.34
N PHE A 215 12.50 -14.05 -13.45
CA PHE A 215 12.77 -12.62 -13.58
C PHE A 215 12.10 -11.78 -12.48
N PHE A 216 10.85 -12.07 -12.17
CA PHE A 216 10.14 -11.31 -11.14
C PHE A 216 10.75 -11.50 -9.74
N VAL A 217 11.39 -12.63 -9.46
CA VAL A 217 12.14 -12.86 -8.22
C VAL A 217 13.45 -12.10 -8.25
N LYS A 218 14.16 -12.15 -9.41
CA LYS A 218 15.48 -11.58 -9.58
C LYS A 218 15.50 -10.04 -9.56
N TYR A 219 14.49 -9.41 -10.15
CA TYR A 219 14.48 -7.96 -10.37
C TYR A 219 13.51 -7.17 -9.48
N ALA A 220 12.63 -7.82 -8.73
CA ALA A 220 11.77 -7.12 -7.79
C ALA A 220 12.58 -6.57 -6.60
N ASN A 221 12.33 -5.32 -6.25
CA ASN A 221 12.74 -4.76 -4.97
C ASN A 221 11.80 -5.21 -3.85
N ILE A 222 10.50 -5.26 -4.16
CA ILE A 222 9.45 -5.69 -3.23
C ILE A 222 8.50 -6.63 -3.97
N TRP A 223 8.36 -7.85 -3.46
CA TRP A 223 7.32 -8.81 -3.86
C TRP A 223 6.05 -8.58 -3.04
N HIS A 224 4.90 -8.74 -3.73
CA HIS A 224 3.59 -8.58 -3.13
C HIS A 224 2.58 -9.59 -3.68
#